data_e579fdd97117e76bd7f2b5430a92c0cc
#
_entry.id   e579fdd97117e76bd7f2b5430a92c0cc
#
_cell.length_a   1.000
_cell.length_b   1.000
_cell.length_c   1.000
_cell.angle_alpha   90.00
_cell.angle_beta   90.00
_cell.angle_gamma   90.00
#
_symmetry.space_group_name_H-M   'P 1'
#
loop_
_entity.id
_entity.type
_entity.pdbx_description
1 polymer ?
#
loop_
_entity_poly.entity_id
_entity_poly.type
_entity_poly.pdbx_seq_one_letter_code
_entity_poly.pdbx_strand_id
1 'polypeptide(L)'
;MRSFAPILFALPAVIYSQTPAPPPAFDVASIRASAGGGGRGGPMGRLPFGNQNIRVSPDSVTMRGASLKSAIAWAYGVKEFQVNGPDWLDTQRFDIVAKAAGQSTEDQLRIMTETLLADRFKVALHRTTKETQAYVLVIGKGGSKLIESKTEGESELQPDQARMQVTILRTPLSALSDMLYGMLRTPVVDETGLKGKYDVSINMMKYVSMGGDGGSIDPVGLIMTALQEELGLKLESRKVALDLLIVDHAEKTAGEN
;
A
#
# COMPACT_ATOMS: atom_id res chain seq x y z
N MET A 1 47.25 33.51 61.89
CA MET A 1 46.09 32.85 61.25
C MET A 1 45.93 33.40 59.85
N ARG A 2 46.36 32.64 58.86
CA ARG A 2 46.28 33.02 57.41
C ARG A 2 45.08 32.34 56.81
N SER A 3 44.07 33.16 56.38
CA SER A 3 42.86 32.68 55.76
C SER A 3 43.11 32.41 54.26
N PHE A 4 42.93 31.16 53.82
CA PHE A 4 42.96 30.79 52.41
C PHE A 4 41.52 30.89 51.87
N ALA A 5 41.28 31.74 50.89
CA ALA A 5 40.05 31.80 50.12
C ALA A 5 40.16 30.82 48.90
N PRO A 6 39.15 29.94 48.68
CA PRO A 6 39.17 29.12 47.46
C PRO A 6 38.75 29.95 46.22
N ILE A 7 39.59 29.90 45.19
CA ILE A 7 39.28 30.46 43.87
C ILE A 7 38.43 29.41 43.13
N LEU A 8 37.17 29.78 42.88
CA LEU A 8 36.23 28.93 42.11
C LEU A 8 36.46 29.21 40.61
N PHE A 9 37.08 28.25 39.91
CA PHE A 9 37.20 28.28 38.45
C PHE A 9 35.86 27.89 37.83
N ALA A 10 35.11 28.83 37.26
CA ALA A 10 33.98 28.58 36.43
C ALA A 10 34.45 28.21 35.00
N LEU A 11 34.31 26.93 34.64
CA LEU A 11 34.48 26.46 33.26
C LEU A 11 33.29 26.89 32.41
N PRO A 12 33.48 27.56 31.26
CA PRO A 12 32.39 27.87 30.34
C PRO A 12 31.87 26.55 29.72
N ALA A 13 30.61 26.23 29.94
CA ALA A 13 29.91 25.15 29.23
C ALA A 13 29.70 25.58 27.77
N VAL A 14 30.46 25.01 26.85
CA VAL A 14 30.25 25.15 25.40
C VAL A 14 29.04 24.31 25.03
N ILE A 15 27.90 24.93 24.86
CA ILE A 15 26.68 24.29 24.34
C ILE A 15 26.91 24.11 22.82
N TYR A 16 27.28 22.88 22.42
CA TYR A 16 27.24 22.48 21.01
C TYR A 16 25.77 22.42 20.58
N SER A 17 25.32 23.42 19.85
CA SER A 17 24.05 23.35 19.13
C SER A 17 24.22 22.28 18.05
N GLN A 18 23.65 21.08 18.27
CA GLN A 18 23.59 20.05 17.25
C GLN A 18 22.56 20.49 16.20
N THR A 19 23.04 20.94 15.05
CA THR A 19 22.18 21.10 13.87
C THR A 19 21.58 19.72 13.56
N PRO A 20 20.25 19.59 13.46
CA PRO A 20 19.64 18.32 13.10
C PRO A 20 20.27 17.81 11.79
N ALA A 21 20.63 16.54 11.76
CA ALA A 21 21.09 15.93 10.52
C ALA A 21 20.00 16.08 9.45
N PRO A 22 20.37 16.38 8.19
CA PRO A 22 19.41 16.47 7.11
C PRO A 22 18.63 15.13 7.00
N PRO A 23 17.33 15.17 6.64
CA PRO A 23 16.57 13.94 6.48
C PRO A 23 17.21 13.03 5.43
N PRO A 24 17.12 11.71 5.59
CA PRO A 24 17.65 10.77 4.62
C PRO A 24 17.07 11.05 3.22
N ALA A 25 17.93 11.11 2.21
CA ALA A 25 17.54 11.40 0.82
C ALA A 25 18.21 10.43 -0.13
N PHE A 26 17.61 10.23 -1.30
CA PHE A 26 18.26 9.50 -2.39
C PHE A 26 19.41 10.32 -2.97
N ASP A 27 20.48 9.62 -3.38
CA ASP A 27 21.63 10.22 -4.06
C ASP A 27 21.24 10.69 -5.47
N VAL A 28 20.46 9.88 -6.17
CA VAL A 28 19.95 10.21 -7.51
C VAL A 28 18.47 9.84 -7.58
N ALA A 29 17.66 10.75 -8.12
CA ALA A 29 16.27 10.47 -8.42
C ALA A 29 15.84 11.08 -9.76
N SER A 30 15.09 10.33 -10.54
CA SER A 30 14.46 10.75 -11.79
C SER A 30 12.95 10.54 -11.69
N ILE A 31 12.19 11.58 -12.01
CA ILE A 31 10.73 11.54 -12.03
C ILE A 31 10.27 12.02 -13.39
N ARG A 32 9.42 11.26 -14.05
CA ARG A 32 8.83 11.61 -15.35
C ARG A 32 7.33 11.33 -15.31
N ALA A 33 6.55 12.19 -15.95
CA ALA A 33 5.15 11.87 -16.23
C ALA A 33 5.12 10.62 -17.10
N SER A 34 4.40 9.58 -16.67
CA SER A 34 4.26 8.37 -17.47
C SER A 34 3.34 8.66 -18.64
N ALA A 35 3.89 8.56 -19.86
CA ALA A 35 3.09 8.67 -21.08
C ALA A 35 2.15 7.47 -21.14
N GLY A 36 0.92 7.61 -20.63
CA GLY A 36 -0.19 6.70 -20.56
C GLY A 36 -0.12 5.36 -21.30
N GLY A 37 0.81 4.52 -20.92
CA GLY A 37 0.95 3.15 -21.34
C GLY A 37 0.35 2.25 -20.27
N GLY A 38 -0.96 2.21 -20.16
CA GLY A 38 -1.63 1.12 -19.49
C GLY A 38 -1.15 -0.18 -20.13
N GLY A 39 -0.42 -1.00 -19.35
CA GLY A 39 0.06 -2.30 -19.83
C GLY A 39 -1.02 -2.99 -20.64
N ARG A 40 -0.65 -3.51 -21.81
CA ARG A 40 -1.48 -4.35 -22.67
C ARG A 40 -1.84 -5.66 -21.97
N GLY A 41 -2.63 -5.54 -20.90
CA GLY A 41 -3.36 -6.66 -20.32
C GLY A 41 -4.80 -6.52 -20.81
N GLY A 42 -5.33 -7.55 -21.47
CA GLY A 42 -6.75 -7.64 -21.80
C GLY A 42 -7.64 -7.53 -20.55
N PRO A 43 -8.97 -7.62 -20.68
CA PRO A 43 -9.92 -7.42 -19.58
C PRO A 43 -9.62 -8.23 -18.30
N MET A 44 -8.85 -9.32 -18.42
CA MET A 44 -8.41 -10.19 -17.32
C MET A 44 -6.98 -9.92 -16.82
N GLY A 45 -6.21 -9.06 -17.52
CA GLY A 45 -4.78 -8.82 -17.21
C GLY A 45 -4.50 -7.75 -16.16
N ARG A 46 -5.51 -7.21 -15.53
CA ARG A 46 -5.41 -6.19 -14.49
C ARG A 46 -6.17 -6.55 -13.23
N LEU A 47 -5.92 -7.75 -12.72
CA LEU A 47 -6.31 -7.97 -11.34
C LEU A 47 -5.37 -7.13 -10.45
N PRO A 48 -5.90 -6.34 -9.51
CA PRO A 48 -5.11 -5.44 -8.67
C PRO A 48 -4.39 -6.24 -7.57
N PHE A 49 -3.37 -6.99 -7.95
CA PHE A 49 -2.51 -7.69 -6.99
C PHE A 49 -1.37 -6.78 -6.60
N GLY A 50 -1.47 -6.20 -5.42
CA GLY A 50 -0.42 -5.41 -4.80
C GLY A 50 0.09 -4.23 -5.65
N ASN A 51 1.06 -3.54 -5.15
CA ASN A 51 1.78 -2.47 -5.86
C ASN A 51 2.77 -3.05 -6.88
N GLN A 52 2.29 -3.83 -7.89
CA GLN A 52 3.15 -4.40 -8.94
C GLN A 52 3.95 -3.34 -9.71
N ASN A 53 3.57 -2.07 -9.55
CA ASN A 53 4.25 -0.93 -10.15
C ASN A 53 5.43 -0.43 -9.30
N ILE A 54 5.62 -0.94 -8.07
CA ILE A 54 6.70 -0.54 -7.16
C ILE A 54 7.63 -1.73 -6.94
N ARG A 55 8.88 -1.55 -7.32
CA ARG A 55 9.95 -2.53 -7.09
C ARG A 55 10.97 -1.93 -6.14
N VAL A 56 11.30 -2.66 -5.11
CA VAL A 56 12.28 -2.29 -4.10
C VAL A 56 13.49 -3.19 -4.24
N SER A 57 14.67 -2.60 -4.23
CA SER A 57 15.95 -3.30 -4.17
C SER A 57 16.74 -2.74 -2.98
N PRO A 58 17.80 -3.40 -2.50
CA PRO A 58 18.51 -2.94 -1.31
C PRO A 58 19.08 -1.51 -1.40
N ASP A 59 19.19 -0.95 -2.60
CA ASP A 59 19.74 0.39 -2.84
C ASP A 59 18.83 1.29 -3.68
N SER A 60 17.63 0.85 -4.04
CA SER A 60 16.81 1.61 -4.98
C SER A 60 15.33 1.31 -4.89
N VAL A 61 14.54 2.30 -5.31
CA VAL A 61 13.09 2.20 -5.49
C VAL A 61 12.76 2.57 -6.93
N THR A 62 12.01 1.70 -7.60
CA THR A 62 11.50 1.95 -8.95
C THR A 62 9.98 1.84 -8.95
N MET A 63 9.30 2.91 -9.35
CA MET A 63 7.86 2.96 -9.52
C MET A 63 7.57 3.25 -11.00
N ARG A 64 6.76 2.40 -11.65
CA ARG A 64 6.43 2.55 -13.08
C ARG A 64 4.94 2.74 -13.28
N GLY A 65 4.54 3.86 -13.86
CA GLY A 65 3.13 4.22 -14.04
C GLY A 65 2.39 4.27 -12.70
N ALA A 66 3.07 4.58 -11.61
CA ALA A 66 2.47 4.70 -10.29
C ALA A 66 1.72 6.04 -10.16
N SER A 67 0.60 6.04 -9.45
CA SER A 67 -0.06 7.29 -9.06
C SER A 67 0.70 7.95 -7.91
N LEU A 68 0.56 9.27 -7.75
CA LEU A 68 1.15 9.93 -6.59
C LEU A 68 0.55 9.42 -5.29
N LYS A 69 -0.73 9.05 -5.31
CA LYS A 69 -1.41 8.39 -4.19
C LYS A 69 -0.75 7.06 -3.79
N SER A 70 -0.44 6.20 -4.78
CA SER A 70 0.24 4.92 -4.48
C SER A 70 1.68 5.12 -4.00
N ALA A 71 2.37 6.13 -4.52
CA ALA A 71 3.71 6.48 -4.04
C ALA A 71 3.70 6.96 -2.58
N ILE A 72 2.74 7.85 -2.22
CA ILE A 72 2.53 8.29 -0.85
C ILE A 72 2.17 7.10 0.05
N ALA A 73 1.21 6.26 -0.37
CA ALA A 73 0.80 5.11 0.42
C ALA A 73 1.97 4.18 0.73
N TRP A 74 2.82 3.91 -0.26
CA TRP A 74 4.02 3.10 -0.06
C TRP A 74 5.03 3.76 0.88
N ALA A 75 5.34 5.04 0.66
CA ALA A 75 6.31 5.77 1.46
C ALA A 75 5.91 5.80 2.95
N TYR A 76 4.65 6.10 3.23
CA TYR A 76 4.13 6.19 4.60
C TYR A 76 3.66 4.86 5.21
N GLY A 77 3.82 3.74 4.50
CA GLY A 77 3.45 2.41 5.00
C GLY A 77 1.95 2.23 5.25
N VAL A 78 1.10 2.91 4.49
CA VAL A 78 -0.37 2.85 4.62
C VAL A 78 -1.00 2.27 3.35
N LYS A 79 -2.29 1.95 3.42
CA LYS A 79 -3.06 1.51 2.25
C LYS A 79 -3.51 2.70 1.41
N GLU A 80 -3.67 2.52 0.09
CA GLU A 80 -4.08 3.62 -0.80
C GLU A 80 -5.40 4.27 -0.37
N PHE A 81 -6.35 3.52 0.18
CA PHE A 81 -7.61 4.08 0.66
C PHE A 81 -7.45 4.98 1.90
N GLN A 82 -6.32 4.90 2.60
CA GLN A 82 -6.00 5.77 3.72
C GLN A 82 -5.42 7.12 3.28
N VAL A 83 -5.02 7.26 2.01
CA VAL A 83 -4.53 8.53 1.47
C VAL A 83 -5.67 9.29 0.83
N ASN A 84 -6.00 10.44 1.40
CA ASN A 84 -7.05 11.34 0.92
C ASN A 84 -6.44 12.65 0.41
N GLY A 85 -6.97 13.15 -0.70
CA GLY A 85 -6.52 14.38 -1.32
C GLY A 85 -7.24 14.61 -2.64
N PRO A 86 -6.78 15.55 -3.47
CA PRO A 86 -7.38 15.83 -4.77
C PRO A 86 -7.38 14.61 -5.71
N ASP A 87 -8.42 14.46 -6.55
CA ASP A 87 -8.63 13.29 -7.43
C ASP A 87 -7.46 13.01 -8.39
N TRP A 88 -6.70 14.04 -8.76
CA TRP A 88 -5.55 13.88 -9.64
C TRP A 88 -4.41 13.04 -9.04
N LEU A 89 -4.33 12.93 -7.71
CA LEU A 89 -3.37 12.06 -7.03
C LEU A 89 -3.53 10.60 -7.46
N ASP A 90 -4.74 10.20 -7.83
CA ASP A 90 -5.08 8.84 -8.22
C ASP A 90 -5.00 8.62 -9.74
N THR A 91 -5.15 9.69 -10.55
CA THR A 91 -5.27 9.60 -12.00
C THR A 91 -3.97 9.89 -12.74
N GLN A 92 -3.15 10.81 -12.26
CA GLN A 92 -1.85 11.10 -12.88
C GLN A 92 -0.84 10.00 -12.55
N ARG A 93 -0.07 9.61 -13.56
CA ARG A 93 0.90 8.52 -13.49
C ARG A 93 2.32 9.02 -13.68
N PHE A 94 3.22 8.46 -12.87
CA PHE A 94 4.63 8.83 -12.87
C PHE A 94 5.52 7.58 -12.93
N ASP A 95 6.65 7.72 -13.61
CA ASP A 95 7.77 6.80 -13.54
C ASP A 95 8.82 7.44 -12.62
N ILE A 96 9.08 6.80 -11.49
CA ILE A 96 10.03 7.25 -10.47
C ILE A 96 11.13 6.21 -10.39
N VAL A 97 12.38 6.63 -10.53
CA VAL A 97 13.56 5.81 -10.28
C VAL A 97 14.45 6.58 -9.31
N ALA A 98 14.65 6.01 -8.12
CA ALA A 98 15.44 6.64 -7.07
C ALA A 98 16.48 5.66 -6.53
N LYS A 99 17.70 6.12 -6.35
CA LYS A 99 18.84 5.32 -5.90
C LYS A 99 19.48 5.95 -4.68
N ALA A 100 19.68 5.13 -3.63
CA ALA A 100 20.39 5.52 -2.43
C ALA A 100 21.91 5.44 -2.65
N ALA A 101 22.69 6.15 -1.83
CA ALA A 101 24.14 6.13 -1.88
C ALA A 101 24.75 4.75 -1.52
N GLY A 102 23.97 3.86 -0.90
CA GLY A 102 24.40 2.52 -0.51
C GLY A 102 23.22 1.63 -0.15
N GLN A 103 23.52 0.44 0.37
CA GLN A 103 22.49 -0.47 0.84
C GLN A 103 21.69 0.15 1.98
N SER A 104 20.38 0.04 1.90
CA SER A 104 19.40 0.62 2.82
C SER A 104 18.33 -0.40 3.13
N THR A 105 17.76 -0.31 4.32
CA THR A 105 16.57 -1.09 4.67
C THR A 105 15.33 -0.53 3.94
N GLU A 106 14.28 -1.32 3.84
CA GLU A 106 13.03 -0.84 3.24
C GLU A 106 12.48 0.38 3.98
N ASP A 107 12.55 0.41 5.31
CA ASP A 107 12.13 1.57 6.11
C ASP A 107 12.93 2.83 5.78
N GLN A 108 14.25 2.70 5.58
CA GLN A 108 15.08 3.82 5.14
C GLN A 108 14.69 4.30 3.74
N LEU A 109 14.44 3.38 2.81
CA LEU A 109 13.99 3.72 1.46
C LEU A 109 12.61 4.40 1.48
N ARG A 110 11.73 4.02 2.40
CA ARG A 110 10.43 4.69 2.62
C ARG A 110 10.64 6.13 3.06
N ILE A 111 11.46 6.37 4.08
CA ILE A 111 11.78 7.73 4.57
C ILE A 111 12.42 8.58 3.46
N MET A 112 13.37 8.02 2.69
CA MET A 112 13.96 8.72 1.54
C MET A 112 12.90 9.06 0.48
N THR A 113 11.90 8.20 0.30
CA THR A 113 10.80 8.46 -0.62
C THR A 113 9.88 9.57 -0.10
N GLU A 114 9.59 9.61 1.21
CA GLU A 114 8.86 10.74 1.81
C GLU A 114 9.58 12.07 1.52
N THR A 115 10.89 12.12 1.76
CA THR A 115 11.73 13.29 1.45
C THR A 115 11.63 13.66 -0.03
N LEU A 116 11.77 12.67 -0.94
CA LEU A 116 11.67 12.89 -2.38
C LEU A 116 10.32 13.46 -2.80
N LEU A 117 9.22 12.94 -2.23
CA LEU A 117 7.86 13.42 -2.52
C LEU A 117 7.64 14.84 -1.99
N ALA A 118 8.15 15.15 -0.80
CA ALA A 118 8.09 16.50 -0.24
C ALA A 118 8.90 17.49 -1.09
N ASP A 119 10.09 17.10 -1.54
CA ASP A 119 10.97 17.99 -2.31
C ASP A 119 10.48 18.24 -3.73
N ARG A 120 10.00 17.18 -4.41
CA ARG A 120 9.70 17.23 -5.84
C ARG A 120 8.25 17.55 -6.16
N PHE A 121 7.33 17.09 -5.34
CA PHE A 121 5.89 17.35 -5.51
C PHE A 121 5.34 18.29 -4.45
N LYS A 122 6.20 18.83 -3.56
CA LYS A 122 5.79 19.68 -2.44
C LYS A 122 4.68 19.05 -1.60
N VAL A 123 4.73 17.72 -1.44
CA VAL A 123 3.73 17.00 -0.65
C VAL A 123 3.80 17.46 0.80
N ALA A 124 2.70 18.02 1.27
CA ALA A 124 2.45 18.31 2.68
C ALA A 124 1.19 17.55 3.10
N LEU A 125 1.24 16.87 4.22
CA LEU A 125 0.12 16.06 4.70
C LEU A 125 0.09 16.00 6.23
N HIS A 126 -1.08 15.66 6.77
CA HIS A 126 -1.25 15.38 8.18
C HIS A 126 -2.02 14.07 8.39
N ARG A 127 -1.90 13.52 9.61
CA ARG A 127 -2.64 12.32 10.02
C ARG A 127 -3.91 12.74 10.77
N THR A 128 -5.00 12.04 10.49
CA THR A 128 -6.26 12.17 11.22
C THR A 128 -6.93 10.82 11.34
N THR A 129 -7.75 10.63 12.37
CA THR A 129 -8.58 9.43 12.50
C THR A 129 -10.02 9.80 12.19
N LYS A 130 -10.68 9.02 11.31
CA LYS A 130 -12.07 9.27 10.92
C LYS A 130 -12.86 7.97 10.89
N GLU A 131 -14.08 8.01 11.43
CA GLU A 131 -15.04 6.94 11.22
C GLU A 131 -15.47 6.89 9.76
N THR A 132 -15.20 5.74 9.12
CA THR A 132 -15.44 5.52 7.70
C THR A 132 -16.20 4.23 7.51
N GLN A 133 -17.16 4.22 6.58
CA GLN A 133 -17.82 3.00 6.17
C GLN A 133 -16.81 2.10 5.46
N ALA A 134 -16.66 0.88 5.95
CA ALA A 134 -15.72 -0.10 5.41
C ALA A 134 -16.34 -1.51 5.42
N TYR A 135 -15.80 -2.38 4.62
CA TYR A 135 -15.98 -3.81 4.81
C TYR A 135 -14.91 -4.33 5.77
N VAL A 136 -15.33 -5.17 6.69
CA VAL A 136 -14.44 -5.87 7.60
C VAL A 136 -14.42 -7.33 7.22
N LEU A 137 -13.24 -7.83 6.87
CA LEU A 137 -13.01 -9.23 6.53
C LEU A 137 -12.85 -10.02 7.82
N VAL A 138 -13.73 -10.97 8.04
CA VAL A 138 -13.75 -11.83 9.23
C VAL A 138 -13.86 -13.30 8.83
N ILE A 139 -13.57 -14.20 9.74
CA ILE A 139 -13.83 -15.63 9.54
C ILE A 139 -15.34 -15.87 9.64
N GLY A 140 -15.91 -16.55 8.64
CA GLY A 140 -17.33 -16.94 8.62
C GLY A 140 -17.67 -17.98 9.69
N LYS A 141 -18.96 -18.17 9.96
CA LYS A 141 -19.46 -19.11 11.01
C LYS A 141 -18.98 -20.56 10.83
N GLY A 142 -18.64 -20.96 9.59
CA GLY A 142 -18.13 -22.30 9.25
C GLY A 142 -16.64 -22.48 9.46
N GLY A 143 -15.92 -21.44 9.91
CA GLY A 143 -14.47 -21.44 10.00
C GLY A 143 -13.79 -21.07 8.67
N SER A 144 -12.49 -20.79 8.74
CA SER A 144 -11.66 -20.55 7.55
C SER A 144 -11.47 -21.84 6.76
N LYS A 145 -11.59 -21.76 5.44
CA LYS A 145 -11.25 -22.83 4.48
C LYS A 145 -9.94 -22.55 3.75
N LEU A 146 -9.23 -21.50 4.15
CA LEU A 146 -7.95 -21.14 3.58
C LEU A 146 -6.91 -22.23 3.84
N ILE A 147 -6.13 -22.55 2.82
CA ILE A 147 -5.02 -23.50 2.90
C ILE A 147 -3.74 -22.69 3.03
N GLU A 148 -3.02 -22.89 4.14
CA GLU A 148 -1.72 -22.23 4.33
C GLU A 148 -0.72 -22.74 3.28
N SER A 149 -0.04 -21.79 2.63
CA SER A 149 0.93 -22.11 1.59
C SER A 149 2.12 -22.84 2.18
N LYS A 150 2.51 -23.93 1.53
CA LYS A 150 3.67 -24.74 1.93
C LYS A 150 4.99 -24.26 1.31
N THR A 151 4.92 -23.28 0.43
CA THR A 151 6.08 -22.74 -0.30
C THR A 151 6.35 -21.31 0.11
N GLU A 152 7.63 -20.95 0.15
CA GLU A 152 8.08 -19.60 0.38
C GLU A 152 8.09 -18.79 -0.94
N GLY A 153 8.04 -17.47 -0.83
CA GLY A 153 8.12 -16.55 -1.97
C GLY A 153 7.08 -15.45 -1.95
N GLU A 154 7.04 -14.69 -3.04
CA GLU A 154 6.04 -13.65 -3.26
C GLU A 154 4.71 -14.25 -3.75
N SER A 155 3.64 -13.46 -3.66
CA SER A 155 2.33 -13.85 -4.19
C SER A 155 2.39 -14.05 -5.70
N GLU A 156 1.83 -15.13 -6.19
CA GLU A 156 1.84 -15.50 -7.61
C GLU A 156 0.43 -15.81 -8.10
N LEU A 157 0.04 -15.12 -9.18
CA LEU A 157 -1.25 -15.35 -9.84
C LEU A 157 -1.12 -16.46 -10.89
N GLN A 158 -1.93 -17.49 -10.76
CA GLN A 158 -2.02 -18.61 -11.72
C GLN A 158 -3.45 -18.68 -12.29
N PRO A 159 -3.73 -18.05 -13.44
CA PRO A 159 -5.03 -18.17 -14.10
C PRO A 159 -5.11 -19.51 -14.87
N ASP A 160 -6.14 -20.29 -14.61
CA ASP A 160 -6.53 -21.43 -15.44
C ASP A 160 -7.73 -21.02 -16.30
N GLN A 161 -7.46 -20.57 -17.52
CA GLN A 161 -8.50 -20.11 -18.43
C GLN A 161 -9.43 -21.25 -18.88
N ALA A 162 -8.94 -22.49 -18.97
CA ALA A 162 -9.74 -23.63 -19.40
C ALA A 162 -10.81 -24.00 -18.35
N ARG A 163 -10.51 -23.80 -17.07
CA ARG A 163 -11.42 -24.06 -15.95
C ARG A 163 -12.09 -22.80 -15.41
N MET A 164 -11.79 -21.63 -15.99
CA MET A 164 -12.19 -20.32 -15.44
C MET A 164 -11.89 -20.20 -13.94
N GLN A 165 -10.76 -20.75 -13.52
CA GLN A 165 -10.28 -20.74 -12.15
C GLN A 165 -9.14 -19.75 -12.01
N VAL A 166 -9.16 -18.98 -10.92
CA VAL A 166 -8.08 -18.09 -10.54
C VAL A 166 -7.50 -18.61 -9.24
N THR A 167 -6.21 -18.96 -9.27
CA THR A 167 -5.47 -19.34 -8.06
C THR A 167 -4.41 -18.30 -7.78
N ILE A 168 -4.30 -17.87 -6.54
CA ILE A 168 -3.27 -16.96 -6.07
C ILE A 168 -2.51 -17.69 -4.98
N LEU A 169 -1.27 -17.98 -5.24
CA LEU A 169 -0.40 -18.67 -4.30
C LEU A 169 0.24 -17.66 -3.33
N ARG A 170 0.55 -18.12 -2.14
CA ARG A 170 1.32 -17.37 -1.12
C ARG A 170 0.78 -15.98 -0.81
N THR A 171 -0.55 -15.87 -0.73
CA THR A 171 -1.24 -14.59 -0.54
C THR A 171 -1.44 -14.28 0.94
N PRO A 172 -0.86 -13.22 1.49
CA PRO A 172 -1.23 -12.72 2.80
C PRO A 172 -2.62 -12.07 2.76
N LEU A 173 -3.36 -12.09 3.88
CA LEU A 173 -4.72 -11.52 3.94
C LEU A 173 -4.74 -10.01 3.64
N SER A 174 -3.63 -9.31 3.91
CA SER A 174 -3.47 -7.91 3.53
C SER A 174 -3.55 -7.71 2.01
N ALA A 175 -2.94 -8.59 1.21
CA ALA A 175 -3.01 -8.53 -0.25
C ALA A 175 -4.41 -8.90 -0.76
N LEU A 176 -5.09 -9.85 -0.12
CA LEU A 176 -6.49 -10.16 -0.41
C LEU A 176 -7.39 -8.95 -0.13
N SER A 177 -7.20 -8.25 0.99
CA SER A 177 -7.93 -7.04 1.33
C SER A 177 -7.70 -5.91 0.31
N ASP A 178 -6.46 -5.75 -0.19
CA ASP A 178 -6.14 -4.77 -1.23
C ASP A 178 -6.82 -5.10 -2.56
N MET A 179 -6.87 -6.37 -2.93
CA MET A 179 -7.59 -6.84 -4.10
C MET A 179 -9.09 -6.54 -3.97
N LEU A 180 -9.67 -6.87 -2.83
CA LEU A 180 -11.08 -6.58 -2.55
C LEU A 180 -11.39 -5.09 -2.58
N TYR A 181 -10.52 -4.24 -2.02
CA TYR A 181 -10.64 -2.78 -2.15
C TYR A 181 -10.63 -2.34 -3.62
N GLY A 182 -9.71 -2.86 -4.43
CA GLY A 182 -9.65 -2.57 -5.86
C GLY A 182 -10.94 -2.91 -6.62
N MET A 183 -11.64 -3.99 -6.21
CA MET A 183 -12.89 -4.44 -6.82
C MET A 183 -14.12 -3.69 -6.27
N LEU A 184 -14.20 -3.52 -4.94
CA LEU A 184 -15.37 -2.98 -4.24
C LEU A 184 -15.35 -1.45 -4.13
N ARG A 185 -14.18 -0.81 -4.32
CA ARG A 185 -13.96 0.64 -4.14
C ARG A 185 -14.37 1.16 -2.76
N THR A 186 -14.43 0.27 -1.80
CA THR A 186 -14.74 0.54 -0.39
C THR A 186 -13.60 -0.03 0.45
N PRO A 187 -13.08 0.68 1.46
CA PRO A 187 -12.03 0.18 2.34
C PRO A 187 -12.34 -1.23 2.85
N VAL A 188 -11.34 -2.10 2.84
CA VAL A 188 -11.44 -3.45 3.40
C VAL A 188 -10.39 -3.61 4.49
N VAL A 189 -10.86 -3.86 5.72
CA VAL A 189 -10.02 -4.05 6.90
C VAL A 189 -10.00 -5.53 7.25
N ASP A 190 -8.81 -6.09 7.44
CA ASP A 190 -8.64 -7.48 7.85
C ASP A 190 -8.71 -7.58 9.39
N GLU A 191 -9.76 -8.25 9.89
CA GLU A 191 -9.93 -8.63 11.28
C GLU A 191 -10.02 -10.15 11.45
N THR A 192 -9.49 -10.93 10.50
CA THR A 192 -9.49 -12.39 10.59
C THR A 192 -8.55 -12.92 11.66
N GLY A 193 -7.52 -12.14 12.02
CA GLY A 193 -6.44 -12.56 12.93
C GLY A 193 -5.46 -13.57 12.31
N LEU A 194 -5.63 -13.94 11.05
CA LEU A 194 -4.77 -14.88 10.33
C LEU A 194 -3.49 -14.18 9.84
N LYS A 195 -2.33 -14.73 10.16
CA LYS A 195 -1.01 -14.12 9.88
C LYS A 195 -0.19 -14.85 8.81
N GLY A 196 -0.70 -15.95 8.28
CA GLY A 196 -0.01 -16.77 7.28
C GLY A 196 -0.11 -16.23 5.85
N LYS A 197 0.57 -16.92 4.95
CA LYS A 197 0.33 -16.82 3.50
C LYS A 197 -0.51 -18.01 3.07
N TYR A 198 -1.50 -17.77 2.23
CA TYR A 198 -2.51 -18.75 1.86
C TYR A 198 -2.57 -18.94 0.34
N ASP A 199 -2.89 -20.15 -0.09
CA ASP A 199 -3.20 -20.42 -1.48
C ASP A 199 -4.72 -20.25 -1.66
N VAL A 200 -5.09 -19.17 -2.36
CA VAL A 200 -6.48 -18.76 -2.59
C VAL A 200 -6.90 -19.22 -3.98
N SER A 201 -7.94 -20.03 -4.07
CA SER A 201 -8.46 -20.51 -5.35
C SER A 201 -9.95 -20.20 -5.44
N ILE A 202 -10.36 -19.54 -6.55
CA ILE A 202 -11.76 -19.18 -6.80
C ILE A 202 -12.16 -19.70 -8.18
N ASN A 203 -13.22 -20.50 -8.20
CA ASN A 203 -13.81 -20.99 -9.44
C ASN A 203 -14.85 -20.01 -9.97
N MET A 204 -14.45 -19.21 -10.97
CA MET A 204 -15.33 -18.17 -11.55
C MET A 204 -16.52 -18.77 -12.32
N MET A 205 -16.37 -19.99 -12.89
CA MET A 205 -17.46 -20.64 -13.65
C MET A 205 -18.73 -20.81 -12.80
N LYS A 206 -18.56 -21.19 -11.54
CA LYS A 206 -19.67 -21.37 -10.60
C LYS A 206 -20.53 -20.10 -10.43
N TYR A 207 -19.89 -18.93 -10.45
CA TYR A 207 -20.53 -17.65 -10.20
C TYR A 207 -21.06 -16.99 -11.47
N VAL A 208 -20.43 -17.23 -12.63
CA VAL A 208 -20.95 -16.77 -13.93
C VAL A 208 -22.28 -17.45 -14.27
N SER A 209 -22.40 -18.75 -13.99
CA SER A 209 -23.65 -19.49 -14.21
C SER A 209 -24.79 -19.07 -13.28
N MET A 210 -24.52 -18.54 -12.11
CA MET A 210 -25.55 -18.01 -11.19
C MET A 210 -26.17 -16.69 -11.67
N GLY A 211 -25.48 -15.95 -12.57
CA GLY A 211 -26.00 -14.71 -13.18
C GLY A 211 -26.86 -14.92 -14.43
N GLY A 212 -27.10 -16.14 -14.86
CA GLY A 212 -27.84 -16.47 -16.08
C GLY A 212 -29.33 -16.49 -15.91
N ASP A 213 -29.99 -15.41 -16.16
CA ASP A 213 -31.35 -15.27 -16.74
C ASP A 213 -31.71 -13.78 -16.95
N GLY A 214 -30.81 -12.99 -17.58
CA GLY A 214 -31.12 -11.58 -17.94
C GLY A 214 -31.20 -10.61 -16.75
N GLY A 215 -30.93 -11.05 -15.53
CA GLY A 215 -30.81 -10.20 -14.33
C GLY A 215 -29.46 -9.50 -14.26
N SER A 216 -29.46 -8.28 -13.78
CA SER A 216 -28.24 -7.54 -13.46
C SER A 216 -27.41 -8.34 -12.44
N ILE A 217 -26.22 -8.79 -12.84
CA ILE A 217 -25.28 -9.45 -11.94
C ILE A 217 -24.87 -8.42 -10.87
N ASP A 218 -25.12 -8.73 -9.59
CA ASP A 218 -24.55 -7.97 -8.48
C ASP A 218 -23.12 -8.43 -8.21
N PRO A 219 -22.08 -7.67 -8.66
CA PRO A 219 -20.70 -8.09 -8.49
C PRO A 219 -20.29 -8.19 -7.01
N VAL A 220 -20.90 -7.38 -6.15
CA VAL A 220 -20.62 -7.36 -4.70
C VAL A 220 -21.16 -8.63 -4.05
N GLY A 221 -22.41 -8.99 -4.36
CA GLY A 221 -23.02 -10.24 -3.89
C GLY A 221 -22.27 -11.48 -4.32
N LEU A 222 -21.76 -11.52 -5.57
CA LEU A 222 -20.93 -12.62 -6.07
C LEU A 222 -19.61 -12.73 -5.30
N ILE A 223 -18.92 -11.61 -5.06
CA ILE A 223 -17.67 -11.60 -4.28
C ILE A 223 -17.95 -12.11 -2.86
N MET A 224 -19.01 -11.64 -2.21
CA MET A 224 -19.35 -12.07 -0.84
C MET A 224 -19.64 -13.57 -0.79
N THR A 225 -20.36 -14.09 -1.79
CA THR A 225 -20.69 -15.53 -1.88
C THR A 225 -19.41 -16.35 -2.10
N ALA A 226 -18.55 -15.93 -3.03
CA ALA A 226 -17.29 -16.62 -3.31
C ALA A 226 -16.37 -16.67 -2.08
N LEU A 227 -16.22 -15.55 -1.36
CA LEU A 227 -15.43 -15.50 -0.13
C LEU A 227 -15.97 -16.46 0.91
N GLN A 228 -17.28 -16.54 1.09
CA GLN A 228 -17.90 -17.40 2.09
C GLN A 228 -17.84 -18.89 1.70
N GLU A 229 -18.12 -19.21 0.45
CA GLU A 229 -18.20 -20.60 0.01
C GLU A 229 -16.83 -21.23 -0.22
N GLU A 230 -15.90 -20.50 -0.83
CA GLU A 230 -14.59 -21.03 -1.19
C GLU A 230 -13.55 -20.84 -0.07
N LEU A 231 -13.59 -19.69 0.62
CA LEU A 231 -12.54 -19.33 1.58
C LEU A 231 -13.00 -19.38 3.05
N GLY A 232 -14.31 -19.51 3.29
CA GLY A 232 -14.86 -19.46 4.64
C GLY A 232 -14.72 -18.10 5.31
N LEU A 233 -14.57 -17.03 4.50
CA LEU A 233 -14.44 -15.64 4.94
C LEU A 233 -15.76 -14.89 4.70
N LYS A 234 -15.98 -13.83 5.48
CA LYS A 234 -17.17 -12.98 5.38
C LYS A 234 -16.77 -11.51 5.38
N LEU A 235 -17.43 -10.72 4.54
CA LEU A 235 -17.36 -9.26 4.59
C LEU A 235 -18.54 -8.71 5.39
N GLU A 236 -18.25 -7.92 6.42
CA GLU A 236 -19.24 -7.21 7.22
C GLU A 236 -19.11 -5.71 6.98
N SER A 237 -20.23 -5.07 6.58
CA SER A 237 -20.25 -3.61 6.42
C SER A 237 -20.41 -2.95 7.77
N ARG A 238 -19.36 -2.23 8.23
CA ARG A 238 -19.31 -1.55 9.52
C ARG A 238 -18.66 -0.17 9.39
N LYS A 239 -18.96 0.73 10.32
CA LYS A 239 -18.15 1.93 10.54
C LYS A 239 -16.94 1.52 11.36
N VAL A 240 -15.76 1.91 10.88
CA VAL A 240 -14.47 1.68 11.57
C VAL A 240 -13.70 2.98 11.64
N ALA A 241 -12.97 3.18 12.72
CA ALA A 241 -12.04 4.28 12.86
C ALA A 241 -10.79 3.96 12.02
N LEU A 242 -10.57 4.72 10.96
CA LEU A 242 -9.42 4.57 10.08
C LEU A 242 -8.47 5.76 10.27
N ASP A 243 -7.20 5.47 10.42
CA ASP A 243 -6.15 6.48 10.36
C ASP A 243 -5.93 6.85 8.89
N LEU A 244 -6.10 8.12 8.59
CA LEU A 244 -6.01 8.67 7.25
C LEU A 244 -4.84 9.64 7.14
N LEU A 245 -4.21 9.67 5.98
CA LEU A 245 -3.28 10.71 5.55
C LEU A 245 -4.05 11.69 4.67
N ILE A 246 -4.16 12.92 5.12
CA ILE A 246 -4.79 14.00 4.34
C ILE A 246 -3.68 14.78 3.66
N VAL A 247 -3.69 14.81 2.34
CA VAL A 247 -2.76 15.61 1.54
C VAL A 247 -3.29 17.05 1.48
N ASP A 248 -2.65 17.92 2.26
CA ASP A 248 -2.99 19.34 2.35
C ASP A 248 -2.54 20.10 1.10
N HIS A 249 -1.37 19.69 0.58
CA HIS A 249 -0.79 20.29 -0.62
C HIS A 249 0.01 19.24 -1.41
N ALA A 250 -0.06 19.33 -2.73
CA ALA A 250 0.84 18.65 -3.65
C ALA A 250 0.81 19.37 -5.01
N GLU A 251 1.93 19.33 -5.74
CA GLU A 251 2.04 19.84 -7.10
C GLU A 251 1.87 18.72 -8.13
N LYS A 252 1.19 19.03 -9.26
CA LYS A 252 0.93 18.06 -10.33
C LYS A 252 2.18 17.71 -11.16
N THR A 253 3.18 18.57 -11.12
CA THR A 253 4.44 18.39 -11.83
C THR A 253 5.57 18.30 -10.82
N ALA A 254 6.46 17.31 -11.00
CA ALA A 254 7.65 17.23 -10.17
C ALA A 254 8.57 18.42 -10.48
N GLY A 255 9.06 19.11 -9.45
CA GLY A 255 10.10 20.12 -9.58
C GLY A 255 11.39 19.52 -10.16
N GLU A 256 12.15 20.33 -10.89
CA GLU A 256 13.48 19.95 -11.37
C GLU A 256 14.53 19.93 -10.24
N ASN A 257 15.66 19.26 -10.49
CA ASN A 257 16.80 19.25 -9.57
C ASN A 257 17.46 20.62 -9.49
#